data_de3106c44462cddafd82780c32e2e96c
#
_entry.id   de3106c44462cddafd82780c32e2e96c
#
_cell.length_a   1.000
_cell.length_b   1.000
_cell.length_c   1.000
_cell.angle_alpha   90.00
_cell.angle_beta   90.00
_cell.angle_gamma   90.00
#
_symmetry.space_group_name_H-M   'P 1'
#
loop_
_entity.id
_entity.type
_entity.pdbx_description
1 polymer ?
#
loop_
_entity_poly.entity_id
_entity_poly.type
_entity_poly.pdbx_seq_one_letter_code
_entity_poly.pdbx_strand_id
1 'polypeptide(L)'
;MSDFPPLHVVITGGGGDLARAIAAALPGDTVHAPPRTELDVRDETQVDSFFAKLPRVDVLIANAGLTRDGALVNLSMADIDEVIATNLRGAFLCTRAAIKLMMKQRSGHILLIGSRAGKHGTRGQSAYAAAKAGLVGFGQSVAKEYGSRNVRCNIVLPGFLETKFTAHVPEKRLAEIREEHVLGRFNTPENAARAIAFLARLDHVSGQVFTLDSRMDRWT
;
A
#
# COMPACT_ATOMS: atom_id res chain seq x y z
N MET A 1 14.86 4.54 22.65
CA MET A 1 14.71 3.11 22.30
C MET A 1 13.20 2.88 22.25
N SER A 2 12.67 2.21 21.22
CA SER A 2 11.22 1.96 21.15
C SER A 2 10.85 0.93 22.23
N ASP A 3 9.81 1.20 23.01
CA ASP A 3 9.28 0.28 24.04
C ASP A 3 8.60 -0.98 23.43
N PHE A 4 8.64 -1.11 22.12
CA PHE A 4 8.01 -2.21 21.40
C PHE A 4 9.03 -3.26 20.92
N PRO A 5 8.68 -4.55 20.95
CA PRO A 5 9.55 -5.59 20.43
C PRO A 5 9.78 -5.42 18.91
N PRO A 6 10.97 -5.84 18.40
CA PRO A 6 11.25 -5.81 16.99
C PRO A 6 10.23 -6.60 16.17
N LEU A 7 9.78 -6.05 15.05
CA LEU A 7 8.87 -6.68 14.10
C LEU A 7 9.61 -7.22 12.88
N HIS A 8 9.11 -8.31 12.29
CA HIS A 8 9.47 -8.75 10.96
C HIS A 8 8.50 -8.16 9.95
N VAL A 9 8.97 -7.18 9.17
CA VAL A 9 8.17 -6.38 8.25
C VAL A 9 8.54 -6.71 6.82
N VAL A 10 7.55 -7.00 5.98
CA VAL A 10 7.72 -7.15 4.53
C VAL A 10 7.10 -5.92 3.86
N ILE A 11 7.86 -5.23 2.99
CA ILE A 11 7.41 -4.09 2.20
C ILE A 11 7.57 -4.44 0.73
N THR A 12 6.46 -4.63 0.00
CA THR A 12 6.56 -4.91 -1.44
C THR A 12 6.88 -3.66 -2.24
N GLY A 13 7.60 -3.81 -3.35
CA GLY A 13 8.02 -2.68 -4.17
C GLY A 13 9.10 -1.82 -3.51
N GLY A 14 10.09 -2.45 -2.86
CA GLY A 14 11.15 -1.82 -2.07
C GLY A 14 12.03 -0.81 -2.82
N GLY A 15 12.03 -0.84 -4.17
CA GLY A 15 12.71 0.17 -4.98
C GLY A 15 12.03 1.55 -5.02
N GLY A 16 10.78 1.66 -4.54
CA GLY A 16 10.01 2.91 -4.53
C GLY A 16 10.40 3.88 -3.41
N ASP A 17 10.13 5.18 -3.62
CA ASP A 17 10.49 6.23 -2.66
C ASP A 17 9.75 6.06 -1.33
N LEU A 18 8.43 5.76 -1.37
CA LEU A 18 7.64 5.52 -0.16
C LEU A 18 8.13 4.27 0.58
N ALA A 19 8.44 3.17 -0.13
CA ALA A 19 8.94 1.95 0.51
C ALA A 19 10.27 2.19 1.25
N ARG A 20 11.20 2.95 0.64
CA ARG A 20 12.46 3.34 1.29
C ARG A 20 12.25 4.20 2.52
N ALA A 21 11.33 5.18 2.43
CA ALA A 21 10.99 6.02 3.58
C ALA A 21 10.36 5.20 4.71
N ILE A 22 9.47 4.22 4.40
CA ILE A 22 8.88 3.34 5.42
C ILE A 22 9.96 2.48 6.07
N ALA A 23 10.87 1.88 5.29
CA ALA A 23 11.98 1.09 5.85
C ALA A 23 12.86 1.93 6.79
N ALA A 24 13.15 3.18 6.43
CA ALA A 24 13.90 4.10 7.29
C ALA A 24 13.14 4.52 8.57
N ALA A 25 11.79 4.49 8.54
CA ALA A 25 10.94 4.83 9.69
C ALA A 25 10.73 3.65 10.66
N LEU A 26 11.33 2.49 10.41
CA LEU A 26 11.24 1.27 11.20
C LEU A 26 12.62 0.86 11.78
N PRO A 27 13.32 1.75 12.51
CA PRO A 27 14.63 1.43 13.06
C PRO A 27 14.48 0.37 14.16
N GLY A 28 15.35 -0.64 14.12
CA GLY A 28 15.32 -1.76 15.06
C GLY A 28 14.39 -2.92 14.67
N ASP A 29 13.60 -2.78 13.61
CA ASP A 29 12.81 -3.87 13.04
C ASP A 29 13.61 -4.64 11.97
N THR A 30 13.24 -5.91 11.73
CA THR A 30 13.77 -6.69 10.61
C THR A 30 12.93 -6.40 9.37
N VAL A 31 13.44 -5.57 8.47
CA VAL A 31 12.71 -5.12 7.30
C VAL A 31 13.20 -5.85 6.04
N HIS A 32 12.28 -6.52 5.35
CA HIS A 32 12.47 -7.11 4.03
C HIS A 32 11.74 -6.23 3.00
N ALA A 33 12.50 -5.49 2.21
CA ALA A 33 11.96 -4.58 1.19
C ALA A 33 12.52 -4.94 -0.20
N PRO A 34 12.12 -6.09 -0.78
CA PRO A 34 12.65 -6.53 -2.07
C PRO A 34 12.22 -5.58 -3.19
N PRO A 35 13.17 -5.20 -4.08
CA PRO A 35 12.82 -4.54 -5.33
C PRO A 35 12.14 -5.52 -6.30
N ARG A 36 11.54 -5.01 -7.40
CA ARG A 36 10.84 -5.84 -8.39
C ARG A 36 11.72 -6.95 -8.99
N THR A 37 13.03 -6.72 -9.10
CA THR A 37 14.01 -7.69 -9.62
C THR A 37 14.17 -8.92 -8.72
N GLU A 38 13.82 -8.80 -7.44
CA GLU A 38 13.88 -9.88 -6.46
C GLU A 38 12.49 -10.47 -6.15
N LEU A 39 11.45 -9.64 -6.25
CA LEU A 39 10.06 -10.03 -6.05
C LEU A 39 9.12 -9.29 -7.01
N ASP A 40 8.79 -9.91 -8.13
CA ASP A 40 7.67 -9.45 -8.95
C ASP A 40 6.35 -9.97 -8.32
N VAL A 41 5.59 -9.05 -7.73
CA VAL A 41 4.33 -9.39 -7.04
C VAL A 41 3.26 -9.99 -7.96
N ARG A 42 3.45 -9.91 -9.29
CA ARG A 42 2.55 -10.49 -10.30
C ARG A 42 2.80 -11.99 -10.50
N ASP A 43 3.98 -12.46 -10.11
CA ASP A 43 4.41 -13.85 -10.24
C ASP A 43 4.14 -14.61 -8.95
N GLU A 44 3.14 -15.49 -8.99
CA GLU A 44 2.73 -16.29 -7.83
C GLU A 44 3.84 -17.18 -7.29
N THR A 45 4.65 -17.76 -8.19
CA THR A 45 5.75 -18.64 -7.80
C THR A 45 6.85 -17.87 -7.06
N GLN A 46 7.19 -16.67 -7.55
CA GLN A 46 8.16 -15.80 -6.85
C GLN A 46 7.62 -15.37 -5.49
N VAL A 47 6.34 -15.00 -5.40
CA VAL A 47 5.71 -14.62 -4.13
C VAL A 47 5.75 -15.78 -3.14
N ASP A 48 5.25 -16.97 -3.52
CA ASP A 48 5.25 -18.12 -2.62
C ASP A 48 6.69 -18.52 -2.19
N SER A 49 7.65 -18.49 -3.12
CA SER A 49 9.06 -18.79 -2.83
C SER A 49 9.71 -17.76 -1.90
N PHE A 50 9.36 -16.48 -2.03
CA PHE A 50 9.88 -15.43 -1.17
C PHE A 50 9.37 -15.61 0.27
N PHE A 51 8.05 -15.72 0.45
CA PHE A 51 7.45 -15.86 1.78
C PHE A 51 7.83 -17.19 2.46
N ALA A 52 8.04 -18.27 1.71
CA ALA A 52 8.47 -19.56 2.26
C ALA A 52 9.85 -19.53 2.94
N LYS A 53 10.70 -18.57 2.59
CA LYS A 53 12.04 -18.38 3.19
C LYS A 53 12.00 -17.59 4.50
N LEU A 54 10.89 -16.94 4.81
CA LEU A 54 10.77 -16.10 5.99
C LEU A 54 10.37 -16.94 7.21
N PRO A 55 11.03 -16.78 8.36
CA PRO A 55 10.69 -17.48 9.58
C PRO A 55 9.35 -17.00 10.16
N ARG A 56 9.03 -15.73 9.94
CA ARG A 56 7.79 -15.06 10.39
C ARG A 56 7.53 -13.79 9.60
N VAL A 57 6.28 -13.30 9.66
CA VAL A 57 5.88 -12.00 9.15
C VAL A 57 4.92 -11.39 10.17
N ASP A 58 5.32 -10.30 10.82
CA ASP A 58 4.46 -9.57 11.76
C ASP A 58 3.65 -8.51 11.04
N VAL A 59 4.25 -7.85 10.04
CA VAL A 59 3.60 -6.82 9.23
C VAL A 59 3.89 -7.05 7.75
N LEU A 60 2.84 -7.04 6.94
CA LEU A 60 2.94 -6.89 5.49
C LEU A 60 2.48 -5.49 5.09
N ILE A 61 3.34 -4.74 4.41
CA ILE A 61 3.00 -3.49 3.75
C ILE A 61 2.95 -3.74 2.24
N ALA A 62 1.74 -3.95 1.71
CA ALA A 62 1.50 -4.18 0.29
C ALA A 62 1.53 -2.85 -0.46
N ASN A 63 2.75 -2.41 -0.81
CA ASN A 63 3.04 -1.10 -1.38
C ASN A 63 3.32 -1.16 -2.89
N ALA A 64 3.71 -2.30 -3.46
CA ALA A 64 4.01 -2.41 -4.89
C ALA A 64 2.87 -1.85 -5.75
N GLY A 65 3.21 -1.01 -6.72
CA GLY A 65 2.23 -0.38 -7.59
C GLY A 65 2.86 0.31 -8.79
N LEU A 66 2.07 0.46 -9.83
CA LEU A 66 2.38 1.24 -11.02
C LEU A 66 1.12 1.92 -11.55
N THR A 67 1.30 2.91 -12.41
CA THR A 67 0.22 3.55 -13.14
C THR A 67 0.50 3.53 -14.64
N ARG A 68 -0.58 3.55 -15.43
CA ARG A 68 -0.61 3.80 -16.88
C ARG A 68 -1.67 4.87 -17.09
N ASP A 69 -1.24 6.12 -17.14
CA ASP A 69 -2.14 7.25 -17.18
C ASP A 69 -2.52 7.57 -18.65
N GLY A 70 -3.82 7.74 -18.88
CA GLY A 70 -4.38 8.04 -20.19
C GLY A 70 -5.90 8.05 -20.17
N ALA A 71 -6.53 8.70 -21.16
CA ALA A 71 -7.96 8.57 -21.34
C ALA A 71 -8.32 7.09 -21.63
N LEU A 72 -9.43 6.60 -21.08
CA LEU A 72 -9.81 5.19 -21.20
C LEU A 72 -9.79 4.65 -22.62
N VAL A 73 -10.22 5.46 -23.60
CA VAL A 73 -10.25 5.09 -25.03
C VAL A 73 -8.85 4.90 -25.64
N ASN A 74 -7.80 5.41 -24.99
CA ASN A 74 -6.41 5.34 -25.43
C ASN A 74 -5.58 4.31 -24.65
N LEU A 75 -6.12 3.73 -23.58
CA LEU A 75 -5.42 2.69 -22.84
C LEU A 75 -5.56 1.35 -23.55
N SER A 76 -4.44 0.67 -23.76
CA SER A 76 -4.47 -0.71 -24.24
C SER A 76 -4.98 -1.66 -23.14
N MET A 77 -5.56 -2.79 -23.52
CA MET A 77 -5.92 -3.84 -22.54
C MET A 77 -4.68 -4.34 -21.78
N ALA A 78 -3.52 -4.41 -22.45
CA ALA A 78 -2.26 -4.78 -21.80
C ALA A 78 -1.87 -3.80 -20.68
N ASP A 79 -2.06 -2.48 -20.87
CA ASP A 79 -1.81 -1.48 -19.83
C ASP A 79 -2.77 -1.64 -18.67
N ILE A 80 -4.06 -1.86 -18.95
CA ILE A 80 -5.09 -2.09 -17.94
C ILE A 80 -4.74 -3.36 -17.13
N ASP A 81 -4.44 -4.45 -17.82
CA ASP A 81 -4.09 -5.74 -17.19
C ASP A 81 -2.82 -5.61 -16.33
N GLU A 82 -1.79 -4.89 -16.80
CA GLU A 82 -0.58 -4.67 -16.01
C GLU A 82 -0.86 -3.89 -14.72
N VAL A 83 -1.70 -2.85 -14.80
CA VAL A 83 -2.11 -2.06 -13.63
C VAL A 83 -2.89 -2.93 -12.63
N ILE A 84 -3.87 -3.68 -13.08
CA ILE A 84 -4.67 -4.57 -12.22
C ILE A 84 -3.80 -5.69 -11.64
N ALA A 85 -2.97 -6.31 -12.46
CA ALA A 85 -2.08 -7.40 -12.02
C ALA A 85 -1.11 -6.94 -10.93
N THR A 86 -0.57 -5.73 -11.04
CA THR A 86 0.38 -5.21 -10.05
C THR A 86 -0.31 -4.69 -8.80
N ASN A 87 -1.27 -3.76 -8.96
CA ASN A 87 -1.81 -3.00 -7.83
C ASN A 87 -2.87 -3.77 -7.03
N LEU A 88 -3.58 -4.71 -7.66
CA LEU A 88 -4.65 -5.47 -7.01
C LEU A 88 -4.27 -6.95 -6.87
N ARG A 89 -4.08 -7.68 -7.98
CA ARG A 89 -3.74 -9.11 -7.92
C ARG A 89 -2.45 -9.37 -7.14
N GLY A 90 -1.43 -8.54 -7.31
CA GLY A 90 -0.17 -8.63 -6.56
C GLY A 90 -0.37 -8.47 -5.05
N ALA A 91 -1.24 -7.53 -4.63
CA ALA A 91 -1.61 -7.38 -3.22
C ALA A 91 -2.33 -8.63 -2.69
N PHE A 92 -3.23 -9.25 -3.48
CA PHE A 92 -3.87 -10.54 -3.12
C PHE A 92 -2.84 -11.64 -2.92
N LEU A 93 -1.90 -11.81 -3.85
CA LEU A 93 -0.89 -12.87 -3.78
C LEU A 93 -0.01 -12.71 -2.54
N CYS A 94 0.53 -11.52 -2.29
CA CYS A 94 1.37 -11.25 -1.13
C CYS A 94 0.59 -11.39 0.19
N THR A 95 -0.66 -10.90 0.24
CA THR A 95 -1.53 -11.04 1.42
C THR A 95 -1.81 -12.49 1.72
N ARG A 96 -2.17 -13.29 0.71
CA ARG A 96 -2.42 -14.73 0.85
C ARG A 96 -1.19 -15.47 1.38
N ALA A 97 -0.01 -15.15 0.88
CA ALA A 97 1.23 -15.77 1.34
C ALA A 97 1.57 -15.36 2.79
N ALA A 98 1.43 -14.08 3.15
CA ALA A 98 1.66 -13.59 4.50
C ALA A 98 0.68 -14.21 5.51
N ILE A 99 -0.60 -14.30 5.17
CA ILE A 99 -1.64 -14.88 6.04
C ILE A 99 -1.31 -16.33 6.42
N LYS A 100 -0.73 -17.13 5.52
CA LYS A 100 -0.30 -18.52 5.84
C LYS A 100 0.65 -18.56 7.04
N LEU A 101 1.55 -17.58 7.17
CA LEU A 101 2.47 -17.43 8.30
C LEU A 101 1.77 -16.82 9.52
N MET A 102 1.04 -15.72 9.32
CA MET A 102 0.34 -15.01 10.39
C MET A 102 -0.70 -15.87 11.13
N MET A 103 -1.39 -16.76 10.41
CA MET A 103 -2.32 -17.72 11.03
C MET A 103 -1.62 -18.68 11.98
N LYS A 104 -0.43 -19.18 11.62
CA LYS A 104 0.38 -20.05 12.49
C LYS A 104 0.88 -19.30 13.71
N GLN A 105 1.27 -18.03 13.53
CA GLN A 105 1.70 -17.13 14.58
C GLN A 105 0.55 -16.70 15.51
N ARG A 106 -0.71 -16.78 15.07
CA ARG A 106 -1.90 -16.17 15.67
C ARG A 106 -1.73 -14.68 15.93
N SER A 107 -1.02 -14.02 15.02
CA SER A 107 -0.75 -12.58 15.04
C SER A 107 -0.28 -12.11 13.68
N GLY A 108 -0.72 -10.94 13.26
CA GLY A 108 -0.25 -10.30 12.05
C GLY A 108 -0.99 -9.00 11.74
N HIS A 109 -0.37 -8.14 10.94
CA HIS A 109 -1.00 -6.91 10.47
C HIS A 109 -0.68 -6.69 8.99
N ILE A 110 -1.69 -6.44 8.19
CA ILE A 110 -1.59 -6.15 6.77
C ILE A 110 -1.98 -4.69 6.54
N LEU A 111 -1.10 -3.92 5.94
CA LEU A 111 -1.35 -2.55 5.49
C LEU A 111 -1.34 -2.52 3.97
N LEU A 112 -2.50 -2.31 3.37
CA LEU A 112 -2.66 -2.17 1.92
C LEU A 112 -2.49 -0.70 1.55
N ILE A 113 -1.51 -0.38 0.71
CA ILE A 113 -1.31 1.00 0.25
C ILE A 113 -2.29 1.31 -0.87
N GLY A 114 -3.35 2.00 -0.49
CA GLY A 114 -4.40 2.50 -1.36
C GLY A 114 -4.02 3.82 -2.04
N SER A 115 -5.03 4.54 -2.50
CA SER A 115 -4.91 5.89 -3.08
C SER A 115 -6.24 6.62 -2.99
N ARG A 116 -6.20 7.95 -2.90
CA ARG A 116 -7.39 8.78 -3.05
C ARG A 116 -8.09 8.54 -4.39
N ALA A 117 -7.34 8.21 -5.45
CA ALA A 117 -7.91 7.85 -6.75
C ALA A 117 -8.89 6.67 -6.65
N GLY A 118 -8.64 5.70 -5.76
CA GLY A 118 -9.57 4.60 -5.52
C GLY A 118 -10.87 5.01 -4.82
N LYS A 119 -10.88 6.12 -4.10
CA LYS A 119 -12.06 6.62 -3.38
C LYS A 119 -12.92 7.56 -4.25
N HIS A 120 -12.29 8.40 -5.07
CA HIS A 120 -12.95 9.49 -5.80
C HIS A 120 -12.87 9.36 -7.32
N GLY A 121 -12.08 8.42 -7.83
CA GLY A 121 -11.67 8.40 -9.23
C GLY A 121 -10.68 9.54 -9.54
N THR A 122 -9.98 9.42 -10.65
CA THR A 122 -9.11 10.48 -11.16
C THR A 122 -9.13 10.41 -12.67
N ARG A 123 -9.33 11.55 -13.33
CA ARG A 123 -9.29 11.63 -14.79
C ARG A 123 -7.96 11.08 -15.31
N GLY A 124 -8.02 10.18 -16.29
CA GLY A 124 -6.86 9.53 -16.87
C GLY A 124 -6.29 8.35 -16.07
N GLN A 125 -6.92 7.93 -14.96
CA GLN A 125 -6.44 6.85 -14.10
C GLN A 125 -7.49 5.76 -13.84
N SER A 126 -8.33 5.45 -14.83
CA SER A 126 -9.46 4.53 -14.65
C SER A 126 -9.04 3.15 -14.14
N ALA A 127 -8.03 2.52 -14.74
CA ALA A 127 -7.51 1.21 -14.30
C ALA A 127 -6.86 1.29 -12.91
N TYR A 128 -6.07 2.34 -12.65
CA TYR A 128 -5.43 2.56 -11.36
C TYR A 128 -6.47 2.81 -10.25
N ALA A 129 -7.46 3.65 -10.52
CA ALA A 129 -8.55 3.94 -9.59
C ALA A 129 -9.34 2.68 -9.26
N ALA A 130 -9.69 1.87 -10.27
CA ALA A 130 -10.39 0.59 -10.07
C ALA A 130 -9.58 -0.37 -9.21
N ALA A 131 -8.27 -0.53 -9.49
CA ALA A 131 -7.39 -1.39 -8.71
C ALA A 131 -7.30 -0.92 -7.24
N LYS A 132 -7.13 0.38 -7.00
CA LYS A 132 -7.02 0.94 -5.65
C LYS A 132 -8.35 0.96 -4.89
N ALA A 133 -9.48 1.09 -5.58
CA ALA A 133 -10.82 0.91 -5.00
C ALA A 133 -11.03 -0.55 -4.54
N GLY A 134 -10.61 -1.52 -5.37
CA GLY A 134 -10.70 -2.94 -5.04
C GLY A 134 -9.97 -3.33 -3.76
N LEU A 135 -8.88 -2.63 -3.40
CA LEU A 135 -8.14 -2.87 -2.16
C LEU A 135 -8.98 -2.61 -0.90
N VAL A 136 -9.96 -1.72 -0.97
CA VAL A 136 -10.83 -1.41 0.19
C VAL A 136 -11.72 -2.62 0.50
N GLY A 137 -12.50 -3.09 -0.48
CA GLY A 137 -13.34 -4.27 -0.31
C GLY A 137 -12.54 -5.52 0.05
N PHE A 138 -11.38 -5.70 -0.62
CA PHE A 138 -10.46 -6.79 -0.32
C PHE A 138 -9.98 -6.75 1.13
N GLY A 139 -9.44 -5.62 1.58
CA GLY A 139 -8.89 -5.49 2.94
C GLY A 139 -9.95 -5.65 4.03
N GLN A 140 -11.17 -5.14 3.80
CA GLN A 140 -12.29 -5.33 4.73
C GLN A 140 -12.74 -6.79 4.81
N SER A 141 -12.73 -7.52 3.69
CA SER A 141 -13.01 -8.96 3.68
C SER A 141 -11.96 -9.75 4.46
N VAL A 142 -10.66 -9.48 4.19
CA VAL A 142 -9.54 -10.09 4.92
C VAL A 142 -9.64 -9.83 6.43
N ALA A 143 -9.98 -8.60 6.83
CA ALA A 143 -10.15 -8.24 8.24
C ALA A 143 -11.25 -9.08 8.91
N LYS A 144 -12.38 -9.31 8.24
CA LYS A 144 -13.49 -10.13 8.75
C LYS A 144 -13.14 -11.63 8.79
N GLU A 145 -12.47 -12.14 7.75
CA GLU A 145 -12.13 -13.56 7.63
C GLU A 145 -11.08 -14.01 8.67
N TYR A 146 -10.09 -13.15 8.94
CA TYR A 146 -8.92 -13.54 9.75
C TYR A 146 -8.82 -12.83 11.11
N GLY A 147 -9.77 -11.98 11.46
CA GLY A 147 -9.80 -11.27 12.74
C GLY A 147 -9.81 -12.22 13.95
N SER A 148 -10.53 -13.35 13.87
CA SER A 148 -10.54 -14.38 14.92
C SER A 148 -9.19 -15.08 15.13
N ARG A 149 -8.28 -14.92 14.20
CA ARG A 149 -6.88 -15.40 14.25
C ARG A 149 -5.90 -14.31 14.68
N ASN A 150 -6.41 -13.14 15.11
CA ASN A 150 -5.63 -11.97 15.47
C ASN A 150 -4.79 -11.45 14.29
N VAL A 151 -5.32 -11.55 13.04
CA VAL A 151 -4.75 -10.94 11.85
C VAL A 151 -5.60 -9.73 11.47
N ARG A 152 -4.98 -8.57 11.48
CA ARG A 152 -5.60 -7.28 11.15
C ARG A 152 -5.28 -6.94 9.70
N CYS A 153 -6.20 -6.22 9.04
CA CYS A 153 -5.97 -5.68 7.71
C CYS A 153 -6.57 -4.28 7.62
N ASN A 154 -5.75 -3.30 7.27
CA ASN A 154 -6.17 -1.92 7.10
C ASN A 154 -5.66 -1.36 5.77
N ILE A 155 -6.30 -0.30 5.30
CA ILE A 155 -5.96 0.39 4.06
C ILE A 155 -5.41 1.77 4.41
N VAL A 156 -4.31 2.17 3.77
CA VAL A 156 -3.70 3.49 3.97
C VAL A 156 -3.67 4.25 2.66
N LEU A 157 -4.23 5.44 2.66
CA LEU A 157 -4.19 6.40 1.56
C LEU A 157 -3.11 7.45 1.92
N PRO A 158 -1.87 7.34 1.39
CA PRO A 158 -0.73 8.14 1.85
C PRO A 158 -0.81 9.62 1.47
N GLY A 159 -1.79 9.99 0.67
CA GLY A 159 -1.91 11.32 0.09
C GLY A 159 -1.16 11.46 -1.23
N PHE A 160 -1.10 12.68 -1.75
CA PHE A 160 -0.24 13.00 -2.88
C PHE A 160 1.19 13.19 -2.38
N LEU A 161 2.12 12.41 -2.93
CA LEU A 161 3.54 12.44 -2.58
C LEU A 161 4.35 12.81 -3.83
N GLU A 162 5.22 13.82 -3.71
CA GLU A 162 6.17 14.17 -4.77
C GLU A 162 7.30 13.14 -4.77
N THR A 163 7.27 12.22 -5.72
CA THR A 163 8.17 11.07 -5.85
C THR A 163 8.44 10.80 -7.32
N LYS A 164 9.34 9.86 -7.62
CA LYS A 164 9.53 9.37 -8.99
C LYS A 164 8.24 8.82 -9.60
N PHE A 165 7.35 8.28 -8.78
CA PHE A 165 6.06 7.75 -9.23
C PHE A 165 5.12 8.85 -9.78
N THR A 166 5.20 10.07 -9.25
CA THR A 166 4.35 11.22 -9.60
C THR A 166 5.07 12.26 -10.46
N ALA A 167 6.35 12.04 -10.81
CA ALA A 167 7.18 13.01 -11.54
C ALA A 167 6.66 13.37 -12.94
N HIS A 168 5.77 12.56 -13.50
CA HIS A 168 5.14 12.80 -14.80
C HIS A 168 3.93 13.76 -14.73
N VAL A 169 3.47 14.13 -13.53
CA VAL A 169 2.29 15.00 -13.35
C VAL A 169 2.66 16.45 -13.70
N PRO A 170 1.94 17.08 -14.66
CA PRO A 170 2.25 18.46 -15.08
C PRO A 170 2.06 19.46 -13.93
N GLU A 171 2.88 20.55 -13.91
CA GLU A 171 2.85 21.57 -12.87
C GLU A 171 1.46 22.21 -12.68
N LYS A 172 0.74 22.45 -13.79
CA LYS A 172 -0.64 22.95 -13.72
C LYS A 172 -1.53 22.02 -12.86
N ARG A 173 -1.39 20.71 -13.04
CA ARG A 173 -2.17 19.73 -12.27
C ARG A 173 -1.70 19.65 -10.82
N LEU A 174 -0.40 19.79 -10.57
CA LEU A 174 0.15 19.88 -9.22
C LEU A 174 -0.41 21.08 -8.46
N ALA A 175 -0.51 22.25 -9.10
CA ALA A 175 -1.11 23.44 -8.51
C ALA A 175 -2.58 23.20 -8.13
N GLU A 176 -3.40 22.61 -9.04
CA GLU A 176 -4.80 22.27 -8.77
C GLU A 176 -4.92 21.31 -7.58
N ILE A 177 -4.10 20.25 -7.52
CA ILE A 177 -4.10 19.30 -6.41
C ILE A 177 -3.68 19.99 -5.10
N ARG A 178 -2.72 20.91 -5.16
CA ARG A 178 -2.25 21.64 -3.98
C ARG A 178 -3.34 22.54 -3.39
N GLU A 179 -4.14 23.16 -4.23
CA GLU A 179 -5.29 23.97 -3.81
C GLU A 179 -6.39 23.15 -3.10
N GLU A 180 -6.53 21.86 -3.42
CA GLU A 180 -7.44 20.97 -2.70
C GLU A 180 -7.01 20.71 -1.25
N HIS A 181 -5.72 20.92 -0.91
CA HIS A 181 -5.19 20.68 0.41
C HIS A 181 -5.39 21.88 1.33
N VAL A 182 -6.13 21.73 2.42
CA VAL A 182 -6.39 22.83 3.39
C VAL A 182 -5.11 23.36 4.05
N LEU A 183 -4.01 22.58 4.02
CA LEU A 183 -2.69 23.02 4.49
C LEU A 183 -1.85 23.67 3.37
N GLY A 184 -2.36 23.80 2.15
CA GLY A 184 -1.67 24.39 1.00
C GLY A 184 -0.39 23.64 0.56
N ARG A 185 -0.19 22.42 1.04
CA ARG A 185 1.01 21.62 0.74
C ARG A 185 0.71 20.13 0.68
N PHE A 186 1.50 19.40 -0.08
CA PHE A 186 1.45 17.95 -0.16
C PHE A 186 1.99 17.29 1.12
N ASN A 187 1.64 16.01 1.32
CA ASN A 187 2.32 15.16 2.27
C ASN A 187 3.72 14.79 1.72
N THR A 188 4.62 14.33 2.58
CA THR A 188 5.94 13.84 2.16
C THR A 188 6.06 12.34 2.38
N PRO A 189 6.94 11.64 1.63
CA PRO A 189 7.20 10.22 1.87
C PRO A 189 7.58 9.93 3.32
N GLU A 190 8.37 10.80 3.97
CA GLU A 190 8.82 10.64 5.35
C GLU A 190 7.69 10.80 6.35
N ASN A 191 6.78 11.76 6.14
CA ASN A 191 5.61 11.94 7.01
C ASN A 191 4.62 10.77 6.85
N ALA A 192 4.35 10.35 5.61
CA ALA A 192 3.52 9.19 5.35
C ALA A 192 4.13 7.92 5.97
N ALA A 193 5.45 7.75 5.84
CA ALA A 193 6.19 6.62 6.40
C ALA A 193 6.10 6.56 7.94
N ARG A 194 6.25 7.69 8.64
CA ARG A 194 6.10 7.76 10.11
C ARG A 194 4.68 7.34 10.54
N ALA A 195 3.66 7.81 9.83
CA ALA A 195 2.28 7.43 10.11
C ALA A 195 2.05 5.92 9.84
N ILE A 196 2.59 5.37 8.73
CA ILE A 196 2.50 3.96 8.41
C ILE A 196 3.23 3.11 9.45
N ALA A 197 4.42 3.50 9.89
CA ALA A 197 5.17 2.82 10.94
C ALA A 197 4.42 2.81 12.29
N PHE A 198 3.74 3.91 12.62
CA PHE A 198 2.85 3.97 13.79
C PHE A 198 1.65 3.02 13.61
N LEU A 199 0.96 3.08 12.47
CA LEU A 199 -0.18 2.20 12.18
C LEU A 199 0.20 0.73 12.22
N ALA A 200 1.41 0.37 11.79
CA ALA A 200 1.90 -1.02 11.81
C ALA A 200 1.89 -1.63 13.22
N ARG A 201 1.98 -0.80 14.26
CA ARG A 201 2.01 -1.22 15.67
C ARG A 201 0.66 -1.16 16.39
N LEU A 202 -0.39 -0.60 15.75
CA LEU A 202 -1.73 -0.59 16.34
C LEU A 202 -2.29 -2.01 16.38
N ASP A 203 -2.79 -2.43 17.54
CA ASP A 203 -3.23 -3.80 17.78
C ASP A 203 -4.76 -3.99 17.87
N HIS A 204 -5.53 -2.90 17.96
CA HIS A 204 -6.99 -2.95 18.11
C HIS A 204 -7.78 -2.38 16.91
N VAL A 205 -7.11 -2.12 15.76
CA VAL A 205 -7.76 -1.52 14.61
C VAL A 205 -7.64 -2.44 13.39
N SER A 206 -8.79 -2.77 12.78
CA SER A 206 -8.86 -3.62 11.59
C SER A 206 -10.04 -3.23 10.71
N GLY A 207 -9.91 -3.38 9.39
CA GLY A 207 -10.94 -3.06 8.40
C GLY A 207 -11.10 -1.56 8.10
N GLN A 208 -10.17 -0.70 8.58
CA GLN A 208 -10.27 0.75 8.47
C GLN A 208 -9.50 1.29 7.27
N VAL A 209 -9.91 2.48 6.82
CA VAL A 209 -9.25 3.26 5.78
C VAL A 209 -8.69 4.53 6.41
N PHE A 210 -7.36 4.67 6.40
CA PHE A 210 -6.66 5.83 6.94
C PHE A 210 -6.22 6.76 5.82
N THR A 211 -6.66 8.00 5.85
CA THR A 211 -6.24 9.05 4.90
C THR A 211 -5.16 9.92 5.56
N LEU A 212 -3.99 10.03 4.92
CA LEU A 212 -2.82 10.72 5.44
C LEU A 212 -2.52 12.03 4.66
N ASP A 213 -3.55 12.72 4.22
CA ASP A 213 -3.38 14.03 3.61
C ASP A 213 -4.41 15.04 4.15
N SER A 214 -4.31 16.30 3.72
CA SER A 214 -5.16 17.37 4.22
C SER A 214 -6.31 17.73 3.26
N ARG A 215 -6.62 16.89 2.28
CA ARG A 215 -7.81 17.06 1.45
C ARG A 215 -9.03 16.54 2.20
N MET A 216 -10.03 17.38 2.29
CA MET A 216 -11.25 17.02 3.02
C MET A 216 -12.20 16.22 2.13
N ASP A 217 -12.76 15.16 2.70
CA ASP A 217 -13.87 14.44 2.10
C ASP A 217 -15.18 14.89 2.75
N ARG A 218 -16.25 14.98 1.96
CA ARG A 218 -17.59 15.20 2.53
C ARG A 218 -17.99 13.93 3.30
N TRP A 219 -18.63 14.14 4.42
CA TRP A 219 -19.35 13.06 5.11
C TRP A 219 -20.50 12.60 4.21
N THR A 220 -20.49 11.36 3.77
CA THR A 220 -21.56 10.72 3.00
C THR A 220 -22.05 9.49 3.75
#